data_c0cce71f5314ba02d877e03991adcd8b
#
_entry.id   c0cce71f5314ba02d877e03991adcd8b
#
_cell.length_a   1.000
_cell.length_b   1.000
_cell.length_c   1.000
_cell.angle_alpha   90.00
_cell.angle_beta   90.00
_cell.angle_gamma   90.00
#
_symmetry.space_group_name_H-M   'P 1'
#
loop_
_entity.id
_entity.type
_entity.pdbx_description
1 polymer ?
#
loop_
_entity_poly.entity_id
_entity_poly.type
_entity_poly.pdbx_seq_one_letter_code
_entity_poly.pdbx_strand_id
1 'polypeptide(L)'
;MNIKVYRGTHQIGGCVTEYEYHGWHLFVDYGEELPGGPKTGDLQVEGLTYGDISKSALLITHYHGDHIGCIPKLPKDLPIFMGRISRDIQMELSNRLQMVDGFHRNMSERLKTVHTFEPGRPFSWGSFHIMPVTVDHSAFDAYAFKVEAGGVSAFHTGDFRTHGFRSGRLSDVIEKFVGKVDYVVCEATNISRPLAASQSEHDLQKEYQELFKENKGNVVYSSSTNIDRLFGLYHAAKNAGRVFIIDEYQKKIMDIVTQRDSLWSKSRLYQFSEHYKPFVLSVLKGEFWMNDRFKDLLEKKGYVLMARSNPRFDSLIKRIPGEKQVYLSMWDGYVDKSKAAYNEQLAKSLGKGYLRMHTSGHCDMNSLREVFRLLHPKAIVPIHTEKPEDFAQLFGDEWSVVVLNDGESISSISSETADAHDPMVILKK
;
A
#
# COMPACT_ATOMS: atom_id res chain seq x y z
N MET A 1 10.80 -14.92 -21.51
CA MET A 1 9.82 -14.70 -20.42
C MET A 1 8.61 -13.99 -21.00
N ASN A 2 7.39 -14.47 -20.72
CA ASN A 2 6.13 -13.83 -21.10
C ASN A 2 5.56 -13.07 -19.91
N ILE A 3 5.03 -11.86 -20.10
CA ILE A 3 4.41 -11.04 -19.07
C ILE A 3 2.97 -10.80 -19.49
N LYS A 4 2.00 -11.24 -18.70
CA LYS A 4 0.59 -11.12 -18.98
C LYS A 4 -0.12 -10.36 -17.85
N VAL A 5 -0.94 -9.38 -18.19
CA VAL A 5 -1.75 -8.65 -17.23
C VAL A 5 -3.20 -9.11 -17.34
N TYR A 6 -3.67 -9.82 -16.33
CA TYR A 6 -5.06 -10.33 -16.32
C TYR A 6 -6.07 -9.26 -15.92
N ARG A 7 -5.65 -8.31 -15.08
CA ARG A 7 -6.48 -7.20 -14.60
C ARG A 7 -5.62 -6.07 -14.08
N GLY A 8 -6.05 -4.81 -14.28
CA GLY A 8 -5.39 -3.61 -13.79
C GLY A 8 -4.82 -2.72 -14.88
N THR A 9 -5.06 -3.02 -16.16
CA THR A 9 -4.56 -2.21 -17.28
C THR A 9 -5.37 -0.92 -17.47
N HIS A 10 -6.70 -0.95 -17.23
CA HIS A 10 -7.62 0.18 -17.37
C HIS A 10 -8.45 0.41 -16.10
N GLN A 11 -7.92 0.02 -14.96
CA GLN A 11 -8.52 0.27 -13.66
C GLN A 11 -7.47 0.43 -12.58
N ILE A 12 -7.80 1.18 -11.54
CA ILE A 12 -7.03 1.25 -10.30
C ILE A 12 -7.45 0.08 -9.41
N GLY A 13 -6.48 -0.66 -8.89
CA GLY A 13 -6.70 -1.79 -7.99
C GLY A 13 -7.15 -3.08 -8.68
N GLY A 14 -7.24 -4.14 -7.90
CA GLY A 14 -7.57 -5.49 -8.37
C GLY A 14 -6.50 -6.11 -9.27
N CYS A 15 -5.27 -5.62 -9.23
CA CYS A 15 -4.19 -6.03 -10.12
C CYS A 15 -3.88 -7.51 -10.03
N VAL A 16 -3.62 -8.11 -11.20
CA VAL A 16 -3.14 -9.50 -11.36
C VAL A 16 -2.21 -9.56 -12.57
N THR A 17 -0.95 -9.79 -12.31
CA THR A 17 0.09 -9.92 -13.36
C THR A 17 0.75 -11.29 -13.26
N GLU A 18 1.03 -11.91 -14.39
CA GLU A 18 1.73 -13.18 -14.51
C GLU A 18 3.06 -13.00 -15.24
N TYR A 19 4.07 -13.66 -14.75
CA TYR A 19 5.34 -13.95 -15.44
C TYR A 19 5.36 -15.44 -15.73
N GLU A 20 5.48 -15.82 -17.01
CA GLU A 20 5.57 -17.22 -17.43
C GLU A 20 6.92 -17.48 -18.10
N TYR A 21 7.56 -18.59 -17.74
CA TYR A 21 8.76 -19.08 -18.40
C TYR A 21 8.89 -20.60 -18.27
N HIS A 22 8.92 -21.31 -19.43
CA HIS A 22 9.04 -22.76 -19.52
C HIS A 22 8.03 -23.55 -18.65
N GLY A 23 6.78 -23.06 -18.63
CA GLY A 23 5.68 -23.68 -17.89
C GLY A 23 5.74 -23.49 -16.38
N TRP A 24 6.62 -22.58 -15.88
CA TRP A 24 6.58 -22.05 -14.52
C TRP A 24 5.84 -20.72 -14.53
N HIS A 25 4.98 -20.52 -13.54
CA HIS A 25 4.08 -19.36 -13.42
C HIS A 25 4.34 -18.63 -12.12
N LEU A 26 4.63 -17.36 -12.22
CA LEU A 26 4.83 -16.46 -11.09
C LEU A 26 3.82 -15.31 -11.19
N PHE A 27 2.83 -15.31 -10.32
CA PHE A 27 1.83 -14.27 -10.25
C PHE A 27 2.25 -13.18 -9.28
N VAL A 28 1.85 -11.94 -9.54
CA VAL A 28 2.02 -10.79 -8.63
C VAL A 28 0.66 -10.17 -8.38
N ASP A 29 0.29 -10.14 -7.11
CA ASP A 29 -0.96 -9.67 -6.54
C ASP A 29 -2.21 -10.45 -7.02
N TYR A 30 -3.23 -10.48 -6.15
CA TYR A 30 -4.57 -10.97 -6.45
C TYR A 30 -5.56 -10.21 -5.56
N GLY A 31 -5.87 -8.99 -6.00
CA GLY A 31 -6.63 -8.02 -5.23
C GLY A 31 -8.11 -7.98 -5.55
N GLU A 32 -8.85 -7.29 -4.69
CA GLU A 32 -10.24 -6.91 -4.93
C GLU A 32 -10.32 -5.70 -5.86
N GLU A 33 -11.36 -5.65 -6.68
CA GLU A 33 -11.69 -4.44 -7.43
C GLU A 33 -12.16 -3.34 -6.49
N LEU A 34 -11.68 -2.13 -6.70
CA LEU A 34 -12.11 -0.98 -5.89
C LEU A 34 -13.58 -0.64 -6.15
N PRO A 35 -14.29 -0.06 -5.16
CA PRO A 35 -15.66 0.41 -5.35
C PRO A 35 -15.75 1.41 -6.52
N GLY A 36 -16.62 1.11 -7.47
CA GLY A 36 -16.83 1.95 -8.67
C GLY A 36 -15.99 1.58 -9.88
N GLY A 37 -15.04 0.67 -9.72
CA GLY A 37 -14.34 0.07 -10.86
C GLY A 37 -15.23 -0.89 -11.66
N PRO A 38 -14.72 -1.39 -12.78
CA PRO A 38 -15.40 -2.43 -13.54
C PRO A 38 -15.62 -3.65 -12.63
N LYS A 39 -16.85 -4.21 -12.63
CA LYS A 39 -17.11 -5.46 -11.90
C LYS A 39 -16.87 -6.62 -12.86
N THR A 40 -15.62 -7.02 -13.01
CA THR A 40 -15.26 -8.13 -13.88
C THR A 40 -15.57 -9.51 -13.26
N GLY A 41 -15.95 -9.54 -11.98
CA GLY A 41 -16.24 -10.77 -11.26
C GLY A 41 -14.99 -11.54 -10.84
N ASP A 42 -15.20 -12.82 -10.47
CA ASP A 42 -14.06 -13.67 -10.10
C ASP A 42 -13.29 -14.09 -11.36
N LEU A 43 -12.02 -13.66 -11.41
CA LEU A 43 -11.12 -14.03 -12.50
C LEU A 43 -10.94 -15.54 -12.55
N GLN A 44 -10.99 -16.09 -13.77
CA GLN A 44 -10.66 -17.48 -14.07
C GLN A 44 -9.26 -17.51 -14.72
N VAL A 45 -8.27 -17.86 -13.93
CA VAL A 45 -6.86 -17.88 -14.35
C VAL A 45 -6.28 -19.27 -14.09
N GLU A 46 -5.95 -19.96 -15.17
CA GLU A 46 -5.30 -21.28 -15.09
C GLU A 46 -3.95 -21.16 -14.38
N GLY A 47 -3.66 -22.12 -13.49
CA GLY A 47 -2.47 -22.08 -12.66
C GLY A 47 -2.56 -21.15 -11.44
N LEU A 48 -3.60 -20.31 -11.33
CA LEU A 48 -3.82 -19.44 -10.17
C LEU A 48 -5.12 -19.79 -9.44
N THR A 49 -6.26 -19.72 -10.14
CA THR A 49 -7.57 -19.94 -9.53
C THR A 49 -8.14 -21.33 -9.77
N TYR A 50 -7.68 -22.00 -10.80
CA TYR A 50 -8.04 -23.38 -11.17
C TYR A 50 -6.90 -24.05 -11.95
N GLY A 51 -7.05 -25.33 -12.26
CA GLY A 51 -6.09 -26.11 -13.04
C GLY A 51 -4.91 -26.61 -12.23
N ASP A 52 -3.80 -26.91 -12.93
CA ASP A 52 -2.56 -27.36 -12.30
C ASP A 52 -1.76 -26.19 -11.72
N ILE A 53 -1.65 -26.16 -10.41
CA ILE A 53 -0.90 -25.14 -9.66
C ILE A 53 0.51 -25.59 -9.25
N SER A 54 0.94 -26.80 -9.65
CA SER A 54 2.19 -27.41 -9.15
C SER A 54 3.45 -26.60 -9.48
N LYS A 55 3.40 -25.79 -10.56
CA LYS A 55 4.49 -24.89 -10.98
C LYS A 55 4.15 -23.41 -10.79
N SER A 56 3.15 -23.10 -9.98
CA SER A 56 2.66 -21.75 -9.76
C SER A 56 2.99 -21.23 -8.38
N ALA A 57 3.24 -19.92 -8.27
CA ALA A 57 3.34 -19.21 -7.00
C ALA A 57 2.79 -17.78 -7.14
N LEU A 58 2.39 -17.20 -6.01
CA LEU A 58 1.91 -15.82 -5.94
C LEU A 58 2.81 -14.99 -5.04
N LEU A 59 3.26 -13.84 -5.53
CA LEU A 59 3.91 -12.78 -4.75
C LEU A 59 2.88 -11.72 -4.38
N ILE A 60 2.91 -11.24 -3.16
CA ILE A 60 2.10 -10.11 -2.69
C ILE A 60 3.01 -8.92 -2.45
N THR A 61 2.73 -7.81 -3.13
CA THR A 61 3.48 -6.56 -2.99
C THR A 61 3.24 -5.90 -1.63
N HIS A 62 1.98 -5.83 -1.19
CA HIS A 62 1.60 -5.24 0.10
C HIS A 62 0.16 -5.63 0.53
N TYR A 63 -0.26 -5.18 1.71
CA TYR A 63 -1.52 -5.63 2.36
C TYR A 63 -2.78 -4.83 2.01
N HIS A 64 -2.79 -3.92 1.06
CA HIS A 64 -4.06 -3.27 0.66
C HIS A 64 -5.00 -4.26 -0.02
N GLY A 65 -6.31 -4.08 0.19
CA GLY A 65 -7.33 -5.03 -0.28
C GLY A 65 -7.32 -5.24 -1.79
N ASP A 66 -6.99 -4.22 -2.55
CA ASP A 66 -6.88 -4.27 -4.01
C ASP A 66 -5.61 -4.95 -4.54
N HIS A 67 -4.75 -5.47 -3.65
CA HIS A 67 -3.59 -6.31 -3.96
C HIS A 67 -3.66 -7.70 -3.33
N ILE A 68 -4.26 -7.84 -2.14
CA ILE A 68 -4.31 -9.11 -1.40
C ILE A 68 -5.73 -9.66 -1.19
N GLY A 69 -6.76 -8.84 -1.40
CA GLY A 69 -8.13 -9.13 -0.93
C GLY A 69 -8.72 -10.44 -1.43
N CYS A 70 -8.30 -10.93 -2.59
CA CYS A 70 -8.85 -12.15 -3.16
C CYS A 70 -8.09 -13.45 -2.80
N ILE A 71 -6.99 -13.40 -2.05
CA ILE A 71 -6.21 -14.63 -1.74
C ILE A 71 -6.98 -15.71 -0.95
N PRO A 72 -8.05 -15.41 -0.16
CA PRO A 72 -8.87 -16.46 0.45
C PRO A 72 -9.63 -17.35 -0.55
N LYS A 73 -9.79 -16.90 -1.79
CA LYS A 73 -10.47 -17.63 -2.87
C LYS A 73 -9.56 -18.60 -3.61
N LEU A 74 -8.24 -18.49 -3.42
CA LEU A 74 -7.25 -19.30 -4.13
C LEU A 74 -7.14 -20.73 -3.57
N PRO A 75 -6.68 -21.68 -4.38
CA PRO A 75 -6.40 -23.03 -3.93
C PRO A 75 -5.49 -23.02 -2.69
N LYS A 76 -5.79 -23.87 -1.71
CA LYS A 76 -5.08 -23.86 -0.41
C LYS A 76 -3.59 -24.17 -0.56
N ASP A 77 -3.24 -25.04 -1.49
CA ASP A 77 -1.88 -25.52 -1.71
C ASP A 77 -1.05 -24.59 -2.61
N LEU A 78 -1.64 -23.53 -3.17
CA LEU A 78 -0.88 -22.53 -3.93
C LEU A 78 0.08 -21.79 -3.02
N PRO A 79 1.41 -21.85 -3.24
CA PRO A 79 2.38 -21.09 -2.47
C PRO A 79 2.18 -19.58 -2.64
N ILE A 80 2.09 -18.86 -1.52
CA ILE A 80 2.01 -17.39 -1.50
C ILE A 80 3.20 -16.86 -0.71
N PHE A 81 3.83 -15.79 -1.22
CA PHE A 81 4.98 -15.13 -0.60
C PHE A 81 4.67 -13.65 -0.38
N MET A 82 4.97 -13.12 0.81
CA MET A 82 4.84 -11.68 1.10
C MET A 82 5.82 -11.22 2.18
N GLY A 83 5.93 -9.92 2.37
CA GLY A 83 6.71 -9.33 3.46
C GLY A 83 6.19 -9.76 4.83
N ARG A 84 7.09 -10.03 5.78
CA ARG A 84 6.73 -10.53 7.09
C ARG A 84 5.90 -9.54 7.90
N ILE A 85 6.29 -8.26 7.92
CA ILE A 85 5.56 -7.22 8.66
C ILE A 85 4.22 -6.94 7.97
N SER A 86 4.19 -6.91 6.65
CA SER A 86 2.98 -6.78 5.84
C SER A 86 1.96 -7.89 6.18
N ARG A 87 2.41 -9.15 6.25
CA ARG A 87 1.58 -10.29 6.69
C ARG A 87 1.05 -10.09 8.12
N ASP A 88 1.90 -9.69 9.06
CA ASP A 88 1.53 -9.57 10.46
C ASP A 88 0.52 -8.42 10.68
N ILE A 89 0.64 -7.31 9.93
CA ILE A 89 -0.34 -6.21 9.95
C ILE A 89 -1.68 -6.70 9.41
N GLN A 90 -1.68 -7.40 8.27
CA GLN A 90 -2.91 -7.93 7.68
C GLN A 90 -3.56 -9.00 8.60
N MET A 91 -2.75 -9.81 9.26
CA MET A 91 -3.22 -10.78 10.25
C MET A 91 -3.93 -10.10 11.43
N GLU A 92 -3.35 -9.03 12.00
CA GLU A 92 -3.98 -8.28 13.10
C GLU A 92 -5.28 -7.61 12.65
N LEU A 93 -5.32 -7.03 11.44
CA LEU A 93 -6.53 -6.48 10.85
C LEU A 93 -7.61 -7.55 10.71
N SER A 94 -7.27 -8.70 10.13
CA SER A 94 -8.20 -9.80 9.91
C SER A 94 -8.70 -10.39 11.22
N ASN A 95 -7.83 -10.60 12.20
CA ASN A 95 -8.20 -11.06 13.54
C ASN A 95 -9.14 -10.07 14.24
N ARG A 96 -8.97 -8.79 14.03
CA ARG A 96 -9.86 -7.75 14.58
C ARG A 96 -11.26 -7.80 14.00
N LEU A 97 -11.37 -8.12 12.70
CA LEU A 97 -12.62 -8.06 11.94
C LEU A 97 -13.30 -9.44 11.77
N GLN A 98 -12.64 -10.55 12.10
CA GLN A 98 -13.16 -11.92 11.89
C GLN A 98 -14.51 -12.21 12.58
N MET A 99 -14.86 -11.45 13.63
CA MET A 99 -16.16 -11.55 14.29
C MET A 99 -17.26 -10.77 13.57
N VAL A 100 -16.89 -9.90 12.62
CA VAL A 100 -17.83 -9.09 11.85
C VAL A 100 -18.30 -9.84 10.61
N ASP A 101 -17.36 -10.53 9.93
CA ASP A 101 -17.67 -11.26 8.71
C ASP A 101 -16.77 -12.50 8.51
N GLY A 102 -17.25 -13.40 7.65
CA GLY A 102 -16.55 -14.65 7.29
C GLY A 102 -15.31 -14.42 6.41
N PHE A 103 -15.27 -13.32 5.66
CA PHE A 103 -14.15 -12.97 4.80
C PHE A 103 -12.85 -12.82 5.60
N HIS A 104 -12.87 -12.02 6.65
CA HIS A 104 -11.70 -11.80 7.50
C HIS A 104 -11.25 -13.06 8.25
N ARG A 105 -12.18 -13.96 8.57
CA ARG A 105 -11.83 -15.29 9.10
C ARG A 105 -11.05 -16.10 8.07
N ASN A 106 -11.52 -16.19 6.85
CA ASN A 106 -10.86 -16.91 5.76
C ASN A 106 -9.50 -16.28 5.42
N MET A 107 -9.41 -14.95 5.44
CA MET A 107 -8.14 -14.23 5.26
C MET A 107 -7.15 -14.60 6.37
N SER A 108 -7.56 -14.58 7.63
CA SER A 108 -6.70 -14.97 8.76
C SER A 108 -6.16 -16.40 8.63
N GLU A 109 -7.04 -17.35 8.24
CA GLU A 109 -6.59 -18.74 8.00
C GLU A 109 -5.60 -18.84 6.84
N ARG A 110 -5.87 -18.11 5.73
CA ARG A 110 -4.97 -18.11 4.57
C ARG A 110 -3.58 -17.54 4.89
N LEU A 111 -3.53 -16.48 5.67
CA LEU A 111 -2.27 -15.83 6.09
C LEU A 111 -1.36 -16.73 6.95
N LYS A 112 -1.90 -17.74 7.62
CA LYS A 112 -1.09 -18.72 8.39
C LYS A 112 -0.20 -19.59 7.51
N THR A 113 -0.58 -19.78 6.24
CA THR A 113 0.14 -20.61 5.26
C THR A 113 1.05 -19.79 4.33
N VAL A 114 1.05 -18.48 4.45
CA VAL A 114 1.86 -17.58 3.61
C VAL A 114 3.31 -17.66 4.03
N HIS A 115 4.20 -17.89 3.07
CA HIS A 115 5.65 -17.82 3.22
C HIS A 115 6.10 -16.35 3.28
N THR A 116 7.15 -16.08 4.05
CA THR A 116 7.71 -14.74 4.12
C THR A 116 9.12 -14.72 3.53
N PHE A 117 9.44 -13.64 2.86
CA PHE A 117 10.79 -13.38 2.36
C PHE A 117 11.44 -12.23 3.13
N GLU A 118 12.75 -12.09 2.98
CA GLU A 118 13.52 -10.99 3.58
C GLU A 118 13.89 -9.95 2.49
N PRO A 119 13.80 -8.65 2.79
CA PRO A 119 14.13 -7.59 1.83
C PRO A 119 15.59 -7.67 1.39
N GLY A 120 15.83 -7.50 0.09
CA GLY A 120 17.17 -7.52 -0.50
C GLY A 120 17.86 -8.88 -0.47
N ARG A 121 17.14 -9.97 -0.13
CA ARG A 121 17.62 -11.35 -0.25
C ARG A 121 16.89 -12.05 -1.38
N PRO A 122 17.59 -12.42 -2.46
CA PRO A 122 16.98 -13.11 -3.58
C PRO A 122 16.57 -14.53 -3.18
N PHE A 123 15.52 -15.01 -3.81
CA PHE A 123 15.09 -16.41 -3.74
C PHE A 123 14.62 -16.87 -5.12
N SER A 124 14.41 -18.18 -5.27
CA SER A 124 13.99 -18.76 -6.54
C SER A 124 12.66 -19.49 -6.41
N TRP A 125 11.86 -19.42 -7.48
CA TRP A 125 10.71 -20.27 -7.69
C TRP A 125 10.78 -20.86 -9.09
N GLY A 126 11.03 -22.17 -9.18
CA GLY A 126 11.25 -22.84 -10.46
C GLY A 126 12.36 -22.18 -11.27
N SER A 127 12.01 -21.71 -12.46
CA SER A 127 12.93 -21.02 -13.37
C SER A 127 13.11 -19.53 -13.06
N PHE A 128 12.43 -18.98 -12.06
CA PHE A 128 12.50 -17.56 -11.71
C PHE A 128 13.52 -17.30 -10.62
N HIS A 129 14.30 -16.23 -10.80
CA HIS A 129 15.07 -15.57 -9.76
C HIS A 129 14.34 -14.29 -9.35
N ILE A 130 14.06 -14.12 -8.06
CA ILE A 130 13.22 -13.06 -7.52
C ILE A 130 14.01 -12.28 -6.48
N MET A 131 14.16 -10.97 -6.69
CA MET A 131 14.75 -10.04 -5.73
C MET A 131 13.64 -9.12 -5.16
N PRO A 132 13.22 -9.33 -3.91
CA PRO A 132 12.28 -8.43 -3.24
C PRO A 132 13.00 -7.14 -2.82
N VAL A 133 12.46 -6.01 -3.24
CA VAL A 133 13.01 -4.68 -3.02
C VAL A 133 12.00 -3.83 -2.23
N THR A 134 12.39 -3.31 -1.08
CA THR A 134 11.50 -2.44 -0.30
C THR A 134 11.25 -1.11 -1.01
N VAL A 135 9.99 -0.71 -1.05
CA VAL A 135 9.55 0.59 -1.54
C VAL A 135 8.78 1.35 -0.47
N ASP A 136 8.68 2.66 -0.62
CA ASP A 136 7.80 3.47 0.24
C ASP A 136 6.39 3.49 -0.35
N HIS A 137 5.42 3.22 0.47
CA HIS A 137 4.00 3.30 0.16
C HIS A 137 3.22 3.60 1.44
N SER A 138 1.93 3.93 1.35
CA SER A 138 1.07 4.09 2.54
C SER A 138 0.90 2.78 3.34
N ALA A 139 1.02 1.63 2.68
CA ALA A 139 1.24 0.35 3.35
C ALA A 139 2.69 0.22 3.79
N PHE A 140 2.91 -0.18 5.04
CA PHE A 140 4.24 -0.47 5.55
C PHE A 140 4.71 -1.85 5.05
N ASP A 141 6.03 -2.00 4.83
CA ASP A 141 6.61 -3.24 4.33
C ASP A 141 6.08 -3.62 2.92
N ALA A 142 5.96 -2.58 2.06
CA ALA A 142 5.62 -2.72 0.64
C ALA A 142 6.85 -3.06 -0.19
N TYR A 143 6.64 -3.84 -1.26
CA TYR A 143 7.70 -4.37 -2.10
C TYR A 143 7.45 -4.18 -3.59
N ALA A 144 8.53 -3.87 -4.29
CA ALA A 144 8.71 -4.14 -5.71
C ALA A 144 9.49 -5.45 -5.88
N PHE A 145 9.42 -6.06 -7.06
CA PHE A 145 10.14 -7.29 -7.37
C PHE A 145 10.93 -7.14 -8.65
N LYS A 146 12.25 -7.45 -8.60
CA LYS A 146 12.97 -7.79 -9.82
C LYS A 146 12.78 -9.28 -10.07
N VAL A 147 12.27 -9.64 -11.25
CA VAL A 147 12.00 -11.01 -11.70
C VAL A 147 12.89 -11.30 -12.89
N GLU A 148 13.67 -12.37 -12.81
CA GLU A 148 14.61 -12.76 -13.87
C GLU A 148 14.36 -14.22 -14.27
N ALA A 149 14.25 -14.48 -15.58
CA ALA A 149 14.17 -15.83 -16.16
C ALA A 149 14.65 -15.81 -17.62
N GLY A 150 15.44 -16.82 -18.00
CA GLY A 150 15.91 -16.99 -19.39
C GLY A 150 16.70 -15.81 -19.96
N GLY A 151 17.49 -15.14 -19.14
CA GLY A 151 18.28 -13.96 -19.55
C GLY A 151 17.48 -12.68 -19.71
N VAL A 152 16.18 -12.68 -19.36
CA VAL A 152 15.29 -11.53 -19.39
C VAL A 152 14.97 -11.09 -17.98
N SER A 153 14.96 -9.77 -17.74
CA SER A 153 14.67 -9.15 -16.45
C SER A 153 13.48 -8.21 -16.53
N ALA A 154 12.62 -8.27 -15.51
CA ALA A 154 11.50 -7.34 -15.33
C ALA A 154 11.52 -6.75 -13.91
N PHE A 155 11.09 -5.50 -13.78
CA PHE A 155 10.87 -4.84 -12.50
C PHE A 155 9.38 -4.55 -12.36
N HIS A 156 8.73 -5.21 -11.42
CA HIS A 156 7.34 -4.99 -11.03
C HIS A 156 7.33 -4.03 -9.85
N THR A 157 6.84 -2.82 -10.02
CA THR A 157 6.95 -1.77 -8.99
C THR A 157 6.08 -2.03 -7.76
N GLY A 158 4.95 -2.76 -7.91
CA GLY A 158 3.87 -2.64 -6.96
C GLY A 158 3.46 -1.18 -6.84
N ASP A 159 2.72 -0.83 -5.80
CA ASP A 159 2.41 0.55 -5.48
C ASP A 159 3.56 1.19 -4.69
N PHE A 160 3.98 2.38 -5.09
CA PHE A 160 5.05 3.08 -4.39
C PHE A 160 4.93 4.60 -4.51
N ARG A 161 5.69 5.30 -3.67
CA ARG A 161 5.83 6.75 -3.70
C ARG A 161 7.29 7.16 -3.40
N THR A 162 7.61 8.43 -3.67
CA THR A 162 8.94 9.00 -3.45
C THR A 162 8.97 10.15 -2.44
N HIS A 163 7.82 10.42 -1.81
CA HIS A 163 7.63 11.54 -0.87
C HIS A 163 7.25 11.08 0.56
N GLY A 164 7.37 9.79 0.85
CA GLY A 164 7.19 9.24 2.19
C GLY A 164 8.46 9.29 3.04
N PHE A 165 8.39 8.74 4.25
CA PHE A 165 9.51 8.75 5.18
C PHE A 165 10.67 7.82 4.77
N ARG A 166 10.39 6.78 3.99
CA ARG A 166 11.33 5.72 3.61
C ARG A 166 11.90 5.89 2.22
N SER A 167 11.37 6.84 1.45
CA SER A 167 11.69 7.02 0.02
C SER A 167 13.07 7.61 -0.27
N GLY A 168 13.70 8.29 0.68
CA GLY A 168 14.96 9.02 0.45
C GLY A 168 16.17 8.16 0.03
N ARG A 169 16.02 6.83 -0.03
CA ARG A 169 17.08 5.90 -0.49
C ARG A 169 16.62 5.02 -1.64
N LEU A 170 15.54 5.36 -2.31
CA LEU A 170 15.00 4.53 -3.40
C LEU A 170 16.02 4.37 -4.54
N SER A 171 16.69 5.43 -4.94
CA SER A 171 17.76 5.38 -5.96
C SER A 171 18.89 4.44 -5.57
N ASP A 172 19.42 4.56 -4.35
CA ASP A 172 20.48 3.67 -3.85
C ASP A 172 20.03 2.20 -3.87
N VAL A 173 18.77 1.96 -3.53
CA VAL A 173 18.18 0.62 -3.48
C VAL A 173 18.01 0.06 -4.89
N ILE A 174 17.52 0.86 -5.84
CA ILE A 174 17.40 0.46 -7.25
C ILE A 174 18.78 0.16 -7.84
N GLU A 175 19.75 1.03 -7.67
CA GLU A 175 21.11 0.82 -8.19
C GLU A 175 21.76 -0.44 -7.62
N LYS A 176 21.61 -0.67 -6.32
CA LYS A 176 22.25 -1.79 -5.62
C LYS A 176 21.61 -3.15 -5.92
N PHE A 177 20.28 -3.22 -5.96
CA PHE A 177 19.55 -4.50 -5.96
C PHE A 177 18.83 -4.80 -7.27
N VAL A 178 18.61 -3.80 -8.12
CA VAL A 178 17.86 -3.97 -9.38
C VAL A 178 18.76 -3.75 -10.58
N GLY A 179 19.41 -2.59 -10.69
CA GLY A 179 20.17 -2.20 -11.89
C GLY A 179 19.28 -2.01 -13.11
N LYS A 180 19.85 -2.19 -14.30
CA LYS A 180 19.10 -2.12 -15.56
C LYS A 180 18.19 -3.34 -15.72
N VAL A 181 17.02 -3.13 -16.36
CA VAL A 181 16.04 -4.19 -16.64
C VAL A 181 15.51 -4.09 -18.05
N ASP A 182 15.00 -5.21 -18.59
CA ASP A 182 14.38 -5.21 -19.91
C ASP A 182 12.97 -4.61 -19.88
N TYR A 183 12.18 -4.94 -18.85
CA TYR A 183 10.79 -4.51 -18.71
C TYR A 183 10.54 -3.88 -17.37
N VAL A 184 9.64 -2.89 -17.35
CA VAL A 184 9.06 -2.35 -16.11
C VAL A 184 7.55 -2.51 -16.18
N VAL A 185 6.96 -3.23 -15.22
CA VAL A 185 5.52 -3.25 -14.99
C VAL A 185 5.25 -2.26 -13.85
N CYS A 186 4.60 -1.14 -14.17
CA CYS A 186 4.60 0.04 -13.34
C CYS A 186 3.21 0.53 -12.98
N GLU A 187 2.98 0.86 -11.71
CA GLU A 187 1.79 1.61 -11.31
C GLU A 187 1.74 2.99 -11.97
N ALA A 188 0.54 3.43 -12.37
CA ALA A 188 0.31 4.73 -12.98
C ALA A 188 -0.95 5.43 -12.41
N THR A 189 -1.22 5.24 -11.13
CA THR A 189 -2.41 5.71 -10.42
C THR A 189 -2.61 7.22 -10.52
N ASN A 190 -1.53 7.97 -10.45
CA ASN A 190 -1.58 9.45 -10.45
C ASN A 190 -1.51 10.10 -11.83
N ILE A 191 -1.59 9.33 -12.93
CA ILE A 191 -1.46 9.88 -14.29
C ILE A 191 -2.50 10.97 -14.62
N SER A 192 -3.72 10.83 -14.09
CA SER A 192 -4.80 11.79 -14.30
C SER A 192 -4.78 13.00 -13.35
N ARG A 193 -3.77 13.08 -12.46
CA ARG A 193 -3.62 14.17 -11.49
C ARG A 193 -2.65 15.23 -12.02
N PRO A 194 -2.73 16.50 -11.53
CA PRO A 194 -1.77 17.52 -11.91
C PRO A 194 -0.32 17.09 -11.66
N LEU A 195 0.61 17.50 -12.54
CA LEU A 195 2.06 17.22 -12.43
C LEU A 195 2.74 17.90 -11.23
N ALA A 196 1.98 18.49 -10.31
CA ALA A 196 2.52 19.08 -9.09
C ALA A 196 3.14 18.00 -8.21
N ALA A 197 4.30 18.30 -7.63
CA ALA A 197 4.94 17.44 -6.65
C ALA A 197 4.02 17.19 -5.46
N SER A 198 3.92 15.95 -5.02
CA SER A 198 3.17 15.59 -3.83
C SER A 198 3.83 16.17 -2.58
N GLN A 199 3.02 16.67 -1.64
CA GLN A 199 3.51 17.08 -0.32
C GLN A 199 4.18 15.88 0.38
N SER A 200 5.35 16.08 0.98
CA SER A 200 6.03 14.99 1.68
C SER A 200 5.35 14.65 3.03
N GLU A 201 5.53 13.40 3.50
CA GLU A 201 5.10 13.03 4.87
C GLU A 201 5.81 13.85 5.94
N HIS A 202 7.06 14.28 5.68
CA HIS A 202 7.80 15.17 6.57
C HIS A 202 7.16 16.57 6.68
N ASP A 203 6.75 17.15 5.56
CA ASP A 203 6.14 18.48 5.57
C ASP A 203 4.74 18.42 6.16
N LEU A 204 4.00 17.38 5.86
CA LEU A 204 2.69 17.12 6.47
C LEU A 204 2.80 16.94 8.00
N GLN A 205 3.83 16.22 8.49
CA GLN A 205 4.09 16.10 9.92
C GLN A 205 4.40 17.45 10.58
N LYS A 206 5.19 18.32 9.93
CA LYS A 206 5.48 19.68 10.43
C LYS A 206 4.21 20.54 10.50
N GLU A 207 3.40 20.48 9.44
CA GLU A 207 2.11 21.21 9.40
C GLU A 207 1.18 20.74 10.52
N TYR A 208 1.03 19.43 10.74
CA TYR A 208 0.30 18.91 11.89
C TYR A 208 0.87 19.39 13.22
N GLN A 209 2.18 19.44 13.37
CA GLN A 209 2.82 19.91 14.59
C GLN A 209 2.42 21.35 14.92
N GLU A 210 2.41 22.26 13.94
CA GLU A 210 2.01 23.66 14.17
C GLU A 210 0.51 23.76 14.51
N LEU A 211 -0.36 23.08 13.77
CA LEU A 211 -1.78 23.01 14.05
C LEU A 211 -2.08 22.45 15.46
N PHE A 212 -1.31 21.46 15.91
CA PHE A 212 -1.46 20.89 17.25
C PHE A 212 -0.95 21.83 18.35
N LYS A 213 -0.02 22.74 18.07
CA LYS A 213 0.38 23.80 19.02
C LYS A 213 -0.74 24.83 19.18
N GLU A 214 -1.42 25.20 18.12
CA GLU A 214 -2.50 26.16 18.11
C GLU A 214 -3.76 25.62 18.80
N ASN A 215 -4.14 24.37 18.49
CA ASN A 215 -5.37 23.74 18.97
C ASN A 215 -5.09 22.78 20.14
N LYS A 216 -5.87 22.89 21.22
CA LYS A 216 -5.78 21.96 22.36
C LYS A 216 -6.47 20.63 22.08
N GLY A 217 -7.63 20.62 21.45
CA GLY A 217 -8.36 19.41 21.08
C GLY A 217 -8.19 19.09 19.61
N ASN A 218 -7.60 17.94 19.28
CA ASN A 218 -7.36 17.51 17.90
C ASN A 218 -7.89 16.09 17.69
N VAL A 219 -8.73 15.90 16.67
CA VAL A 219 -9.34 14.63 16.32
C VAL A 219 -8.94 14.30 14.87
N VAL A 220 -8.17 13.25 14.66
CA VAL A 220 -7.64 12.88 13.35
C VAL A 220 -8.25 11.55 12.88
N TYR A 221 -8.97 11.58 11.77
CA TYR A 221 -9.44 10.39 11.07
C TYR A 221 -8.40 9.96 10.05
N SER A 222 -7.78 8.80 10.28
CA SER A 222 -6.76 8.20 9.42
C SER A 222 -6.91 6.69 9.41
N SER A 223 -6.39 6.01 8.37
CA SER A 223 -6.27 4.57 8.38
C SER A 223 -5.39 4.10 9.53
N SER A 224 -5.86 3.12 10.29
CA SER A 224 -5.08 2.54 11.40
C SER A 224 -3.92 1.66 10.92
N THR A 225 -3.85 1.37 9.62
CA THR A 225 -2.77 0.60 9.00
C THR A 225 -1.80 1.48 8.20
N ASN A 226 -2.04 2.79 8.10
CA ASN A 226 -1.05 3.73 7.56
C ASN A 226 -0.02 4.08 8.64
N ILE A 227 1.04 3.28 8.71
CA ILE A 227 2.06 3.33 9.76
C ILE A 227 2.81 4.66 9.75
N ASP A 228 3.19 5.15 8.58
CA ASP A 228 3.91 6.42 8.45
C ASP A 228 3.08 7.56 9.02
N ARG A 229 1.78 7.60 8.70
CA ARG A 229 0.87 8.60 9.22
C ARG A 229 0.68 8.49 10.74
N LEU A 230 0.54 7.27 11.27
CA LEU A 230 0.42 7.06 12.73
C LEU A 230 1.65 7.56 13.48
N PHE A 231 2.87 7.23 13.02
CA PHE A 231 4.10 7.70 13.65
C PHE A 231 4.36 9.19 13.40
N GLY A 232 4.04 9.71 12.21
CA GLY A 232 4.11 11.16 11.92
C GLY A 232 3.23 11.97 12.88
N LEU A 233 2.00 11.54 13.10
CA LEU A 233 1.07 12.18 14.03
C LEU A 233 1.51 12.01 15.50
N TYR A 234 2.06 10.85 15.86
CA TYR A 234 2.66 10.63 17.18
C TYR A 234 3.80 11.61 17.45
N HIS A 235 4.72 11.79 16.51
CA HIS A 235 5.83 12.74 16.66
C HIS A 235 5.37 14.20 16.64
N ALA A 236 4.40 14.55 15.80
CA ALA A 236 3.79 15.88 15.80
C ALA A 236 3.12 16.21 17.15
N ALA A 237 2.35 15.27 17.70
CA ALA A 237 1.72 15.41 19.01
C ALA A 237 2.74 15.57 20.14
N LYS A 238 3.80 14.73 20.12
CA LYS A 238 4.92 14.81 21.07
C LYS A 238 5.58 16.19 21.04
N ASN A 239 5.92 16.67 19.86
CA ASN A 239 6.61 17.95 19.68
C ASN A 239 5.72 19.16 20.03
N ALA A 240 4.40 19.02 19.86
CA ALA A 240 3.43 20.01 20.30
C ALA A 240 3.08 19.94 21.80
N GLY A 241 3.63 18.95 22.53
CA GLY A 241 3.35 18.77 23.98
C GLY A 241 1.92 18.26 24.27
N ARG A 242 1.24 17.66 23.30
CA ARG A 242 -0.12 17.11 23.43
C ARG A 242 -0.11 15.67 23.91
N VAL A 243 -1.20 15.19 24.51
CA VAL A 243 -1.38 13.76 24.80
C VAL A 243 -1.78 13.05 23.52
N PHE A 244 -1.00 12.06 23.06
CA PHE A 244 -1.34 11.25 21.91
C PHE A 244 -2.22 10.07 22.35
N ILE A 245 -3.43 9.97 21.80
CA ILE A 245 -4.45 9.00 22.21
C ILE A 245 -4.76 8.05 21.05
N ILE A 246 -4.63 6.75 21.30
CA ILE A 246 -4.94 5.67 20.37
C ILE A 246 -5.76 4.59 21.09
N ASP A 247 -6.39 3.69 20.34
CA ASP A 247 -7.01 2.50 20.91
C ASP A 247 -6.05 1.29 20.92
N GLU A 248 -6.49 0.18 21.54
CA GLU A 248 -5.71 -1.06 21.65
C GLU A 248 -5.35 -1.65 20.29
N TYR A 249 -6.22 -1.52 19.27
CA TYR A 249 -5.94 -2.02 17.93
C TYR A 249 -4.82 -1.21 17.27
N GLN A 250 -4.92 0.12 17.29
CA GLN A 250 -3.87 1.00 16.76
C GLN A 250 -2.54 0.76 17.48
N LYS A 251 -2.58 0.56 18.80
CA LYS A 251 -1.37 0.23 19.59
C LYS A 251 -0.73 -1.08 19.11
N LYS A 252 -1.51 -2.14 18.90
CA LYS A 252 -1.01 -3.42 18.39
C LYS A 252 -0.39 -3.28 16.99
N ILE A 253 -1.04 -2.53 16.09
CA ILE A 253 -0.49 -2.25 14.75
C ILE A 253 0.87 -1.53 14.86
N MET A 254 0.97 -0.49 15.68
CA MET A 254 2.24 0.21 15.88
C MET A 254 3.30 -0.70 16.52
N ASP A 255 2.92 -1.57 17.46
CA ASP A 255 3.83 -2.51 18.13
C ASP A 255 4.41 -3.56 17.18
N ILE A 256 3.66 -4.02 16.17
CA ILE A 256 4.18 -4.92 15.14
C ILE A 256 5.43 -4.33 14.49
N VAL A 257 5.40 -3.04 14.19
CA VAL A 257 6.53 -2.34 13.55
C VAL A 257 7.67 -2.09 14.54
N THR A 258 7.38 -1.68 15.79
CA THR A 258 8.41 -1.35 16.78
C THR A 258 9.15 -2.58 17.32
N GLN A 259 8.47 -3.73 17.39
CA GLN A 259 8.99 -4.95 18.04
C GLN A 259 9.64 -5.92 17.07
N ARG A 260 9.38 -5.79 15.75
CA ARG A 260 9.98 -6.69 14.76
C ARG A 260 11.38 -6.24 14.38
N ASP A 261 12.29 -7.21 14.24
CA ASP A 261 13.61 -6.96 13.69
C ASP A 261 13.49 -6.72 12.18
N SER A 262 13.53 -5.47 11.79
CA SER A 262 13.49 -5.02 10.38
C SER A 262 14.45 -3.86 10.19
N LEU A 263 14.75 -3.54 8.93
CA LEU A 263 15.57 -2.39 8.58
C LEU A 263 15.02 -1.07 9.16
N TRP A 264 13.70 -0.98 9.32
CA TRP A 264 12.99 0.23 9.73
C TRP A 264 12.67 0.27 11.22
N SER A 265 12.53 -0.87 11.90
CA SER A 265 12.20 -0.93 13.34
C SER A 265 13.27 -0.29 14.23
N LYS A 266 14.52 -0.20 13.76
CA LYS A 266 15.62 0.48 14.44
C LYS A 266 15.62 2.01 14.21
N SER A 267 14.84 2.51 13.26
CA SER A 267 14.68 3.94 13.02
C SER A 267 13.93 4.60 14.18
N ARG A 268 14.47 5.74 14.67
CA ARG A 268 13.79 6.54 15.70
C ARG A 268 12.39 6.99 15.29
N LEU A 269 12.14 7.06 14.00
CA LEU A 269 10.82 7.39 13.45
C LEU A 269 9.75 6.39 13.89
N TYR A 270 10.08 5.09 13.90
CA TYR A 270 9.15 4.01 14.23
C TYR A 270 9.35 3.50 15.68
N GLN A 271 9.82 4.36 16.57
CA GLN A 271 10.00 4.03 17.98
C GLN A 271 9.21 4.98 18.89
N PHE A 272 8.65 4.43 19.96
CA PHE A 272 8.10 5.26 21.02
C PHE A 272 9.21 5.83 21.88
N SER A 273 9.11 7.12 22.20
CA SER A 273 10.02 7.77 23.16
C SER A 273 9.84 7.16 24.57
N GLU A 274 10.92 7.00 25.32
CA GLU A 274 10.88 6.51 26.70
C GLU A 274 10.01 7.39 27.61
N HIS A 275 10.08 8.71 27.42
CA HIS A 275 9.41 9.72 28.25
C HIS A 275 8.07 10.19 27.68
N TYR A 276 7.67 9.71 26.50
CA TYR A 276 6.41 10.06 25.88
C TYR A 276 5.77 8.81 25.28
N LYS A 277 4.81 8.24 26.00
CA LYS A 277 4.07 7.06 25.55
C LYS A 277 2.67 7.47 25.09
N PRO A 278 2.12 6.81 24.07
CA PRO A 278 0.71 7.02 23.71
C PRO A 278 -0.19 6.59 24.87
N PHE A 279 -1.28 7.33 25.08
CA PHE A 279 -2.35 6.91 25.94
C PHE A 279 -3.24 5.91 25.19
N VAL A 280 -3.37 4.70 25.72
CA VAL A 280 -4.17 3.63 25.11
C VAL A 280 -5.54 3.57 25.74
N LEU A 281 -6.58 3.79 24.93
CA LEU A 281 -7.96 3.74 25.38
C LEU A 281 -8.37 2.30 25.71
N SER A 282 -8.85 2.10 26.92
CA SER A 282 -9.46 0.85 27.36
C SER A 282 -10.98 0.90 27.23
N VAL A 283 -11.58 -0.27 26.93
CA VAL A 283 -13.04 -0.39 26.80
C VAL A 283 -13.61 -0.99 28.07
N LEU A 284 -14.59 -0.30 28.65
CA LEU A 284 -15.36 -0.78 29.80
C LEU A 284 -16.85 -0.73 29.47
N LYS A 285 -17.57 -1.83 29.64
CA LYS A 285 -19.02 -1.95 29.32
C LYS A 285 -19.39 -1.46 27.90
N GLY A 286 -18.53 -1.78 26.93
CA GLY A 286 -18.76 -1.42 25.52
C GLY A 286 -18.34 -0.02 25.10
N GLU A 287 -17.95 0.86 26.03
CA GLU A 287 -17.49 2.21 25.76
C GLU A 287 -16.04 2.44 26.18
N PHE A 288 -15.40 3.47 25.61
CA PHE A 288 -14.08 3.89 26.07
C PHE A 288 -14.18 4.49 27.47
N TRP A 289 -13.37 3.94 28.39
CA TRP A 289 -13.31 4.39 29.77
C TRP A 289 -12.54 5.70 29.87
N MET A 290 -13.08 6.65 30.68
CA MET A 290 -12.47 7.95 30.92
C MET A 290 -12.85 8.44 32.31
N ASN A 291 -11.87 8.63 33.18
CA ASN A 291 -12.06 9.19 34.52
C ASN A 291 -11.79 10.71 34.55
N ASP A 292 -12.14 11.37 35.63
CA ASP A 292 -12.01 12.82 35.75
C ASP A 292 -10.54 13.27 35.74
N ARG A 293 -9.63 12.52 36.39
CA ARG A 293 -8.18 12.79 36.35
C ARG A 293 -7.64 12.81 34.91
N PHE A 294 -8.15 11.92 34.06
CA PHE A 294 -7.77 11.92 32.64
C PHE A 294 -8.36 13.10 31.88
N LYS A 295 -9.61 13.46 32.15
CA LYS A 295 -10.22 14.68 31.57
C LYS A 295 -9.42 15.93 31.94
N ASP A 296 -9.06 16.10 33.22
CA ASP A 296 -8.25 17.23 33.71
C ASP A 296 -6.88 17.29 33.00
N LEU A 297 -6.25 16.11 32.76
CA LEU A 297 -5.01 16.04 32.00
C LEU A 297 -5.19 16.55 30.57
N LEU A 298 -6.30 16.17 29.91
CA LEU A 298 -6.59 16.57 28.53
C LEU A 298 -6.90 18.08 28.43
N GLU A 299 -7.62 18.64 29.40
CA GLU A 299 -7.88 20.10 29.48
C GLU A 299 -6.59 20.89 29.67
N LYS A 300 -5.70 20.40 30.54
CA LYS A 300 -4.42 21.06 30.83
C LYS A 300 -3.45 20.99 29.65
N LYS A 301 -3.19 19.80 29.12
CA LYS A 301 -2.16 19.55 28.09
C LYS A 301 -2.68 19.61 26.66
N GLY A 302 -3.98 19.47 26.45
CA GLY A 302 -4.53 19.20 25.13
C GLY A 302 -4.18 17.78 24.63
N TYR A 303 -4.74 17.39 23.49
CA TYR A 303 -4.64 16.02 22.98
C TYR A 303 -4.67 15.96 21.45
N VAL A 304 -4.20 14.81 20.94
CA VAL A 304 -4.41 14.34 19.57
C VAL A 304 -5.02 12.94 19.66
N LEU A 305 -6.29 12.81 19.28
CA LEU A 305 -7.04 11.57 19.26
C LEU A 305 -7.01 10.98 17.85
N MET A 306 -6.46 9.78 17.70
CA MET A 306 -6.58 8.99 16.48
C MET A 306 -7.96 8.33 16.45
N ALA A 307 -8.90 8.92 15.72
CA ALA A 307 -10.29 8.48 15.67
C ALA A 307 -10.57 7.49 14.53
N ARG A 308 -11.59 6.67 14.72
CA ARG A 308 -12.22 5.84 13.67
C ARG A 308 -13.70 6.18 13.58
N SER A 309 -14.28 6.10 12.38
CA SER A 309 -15.70 6.37 12.14
C SER A 309 -16.58 5.22 12.64
N ASN A 310 -16.92 5.23 13.91
CA ASN A 310 -17.86 4.29 14.51
C ASN A 310 -18.52 4.89 15.76
N PRO A 311 -19.68 4.36 16.21
CA PRO A 311 -20.44 4.91 17.33
C PRO A 311 -19.67 5.05 18.64
N ARG A 312 -18.67 4.17 18.89
CA ARG A 312 -17.84 4.23 20.11
C ARG A 312 -16.94 5.45 20.13
N PHE A 313 -16.31 5.77 19.00
CA PHE A 313 -15.51 6.99 18.87
C PHE A 313 -16.39 8.24 18.85
N ASP A 314 -17.55 8.20 18.21
CA ASP A 314 -18.50 9.35 18.22
C ASP A 314 -18.95 9.66 19.65
N SER A 315 -19.22 8.63 20.48
CA SER A 315 -19.55 8.80 21.90
C SER A 315 -18.37 9.38 22.69
N LEU A 316 -17.14 8.88 22.46
CA LEU A 316 -15.94 9.40 23.11
C LEU A 316 -15.72 10.87 22.78
N ILE A 317 -15.79 11.25 21.50
CA ILE A 317 -15.55 12.62 21.01
C ILE A 317 -16.53 13.61 21.66
N LYS A 318 -17.77 13.19 21.91
CA LYS A 318 -18.75 14.03 22.62
C LYS A 318 -18.40 14.24 24.09
N ARG A 319 -17.79 13.26 24.76
CA ARG A 319 -17.45 13.27 26.19
C ARG A 319 -16.09 13.86 26.51
N ILE A 320 -15.17 13.88 25.54
CA ILE A 320 -13.83 14.43 25.73
C ILE A 320 -13.91 15.98 25.79
N PRO A 321 -13.20 16.65 26.70
CA PRO A 321 -13.36 18.08 26.94
C PRO A 321 -12.81 18.97 25.82
N GLY A 322 -13.27 20.23 25.80
CA GLY A 322 -12.77 21.33 24.99
C GLY A 322 -13.29 21.35 23.54
N GLU A 323 -12.99 22.43 22.85
CA GLU A 323 -13.19 22.55 21.40
C GLU A 323 -12.28 21.64 20.65
N LYS A 324 -12.72 21.20 19.48
CA LYS A 324 -12.04 20.17 18.68
C LYS A 324 -11.85 20.62 17.24
N GLN A 325 -10.60 20.69 16.82
CA GLN A 325 -10.30 20.73 15.41
C GLN A 325 -10.29 19.29 14.87
N VAL A 326 -11.05 19.06 13.82
CA VAL A 326 -11.17 17.74 13.17
C VAL A 326 -10.36 17.72 11.88
N TYR A 327 -9.68 16.62 11.63
CA TYR A 327 -8.83 16.43 10.43
C TYR A 327 -9.22 15.16 9.72
N LEU A 328 -9.31 15.22 8.37
CA LEU A 328 -9.38 14.08 7.48
C LEU A 328 -7.97 13.82 6.89
N SER A 329 -7.39 12.70 7.24
CA SER A 329 -6.05 12.27 6.79
C SER A 329 -6.13 10.99 5.96
N MET A 330 -7.11 10.97 5.05
CA MET A 330 -7.39 9.89 4.11
C MET A 330 -7.80 10.50 2.76
N TRP A 331 -7.91 9.65 1.75
CA TRP A 331 -8.36 10.06 0.43
C TRP A 331 -9.76 10.69 0.46
N ASP A 332 -9.92 11.82 -0.22
CA ASP A 332 -11.17 12.60 -0.26
C ASP A 332 -12.35 11.84 -0.86
N GLY A 333 -12.10 10.86 -1.72
CA GLY A 333 -13.16 10.02 -2.29
C GLY A 333 -14.03 9.30 -1.27
N TYR A 334 -13.54 9.10 -0.04
CA TYR A 334 -14.35 8.52 1.04
C TYR A 334 -15.44 9.47 1.57
N VAL A 335 -15.34 10.76 1.30
CA VAL A 335 -16.32 11.77 1.75
C VAL A 335 -17.01 12.50 0.61
N ASP A 336 -16.66 12.18 -0.61
CA ASP A 336 -17.30 12.68 -1.83
C ASP A 336 -18.47 11.79 -2.23
N LYS A 337 -19.70 12.32 -2.13
CA LYS A 337 -20.94 11.61 -2.47
C LYS A 337 -21.03 11.15 -3.93
N SER A 338 -20.23 11.75 -4.81
CA SER A 338 -20.18 11.35 -6.22
C SER A 338 -19.32 10.10 -6.47
N LYS A 339 -18.55 9.68 -5.48
CA LYS A 339 -17.65 8.51 -5.57
C LYS A 339 -18.29 7.27 -4.99
N ALA A 340 -18.10 6.14 -5.64
CA ALA A 340 -18.60 4.85 -5.16
C ALA A 340 -17.98 4.42 -3.82
N ALA A 341 -16.79 4.93 -3.50
CA ALA A 341 -16.12 4.71 -2.21
C ALA A 341 -16.69 5.57 -1.07
N TYR A 342 -17.74 6.38 -1.31
CA TYR A 342 -18.34 7.24 -0.29
C TYR A 342 -18.71 6.46 0.96
N ASN A 343 -18.26 6.95 2.11
CA ASN A 343 -18.55 6.38 3.42
C ASN A 343 -19.38 7.37 4.23
N GLU A 344 -20.69 7.11 4.31
CA GLU A 344 -21.65 7.96 5.02
C GLU A 344 -21.30 8.11 6.51
N GLN A 345 -20.89 7.02 7.17
CA GLN A 345 -20.53 7.05 8.59
C GLN A 345 -19.30 7.95 8.83
N LEU A 346 -18.30 7.90 7.96
CA LEU A 346 -17.12 8.77 8.05
C LEU A 346 -17.53 10.24 7.84
N ALA A 347 -18.30 10.53 6.80
CA ALA A 347 -18.77 11.88 6.52
C ALA A 347 -19.60 12.46 7.69
N LYS A 348 -20.44 11.63 8.33
CA LYS A 348 -21.20 11.98 9.52
C LYS A 348 -20.32 12.23 10.74
N SER A 349 -19.31 11.39 10.97
CA SER A 349 -18.39 11.53 12.11
C SER A 349 -17.48 12.75 11.97
N LEU A 350 -17.09 13.14 10.76
CA LEU A 350 -16.29 14.34 10.48
C LEU A 350 -17.09 15.62 10.76
N GLY A 351 -18.37 15.64 10.43
CA GLY A 351 -19.21 16.84 10.56
C GLY A 351 -18.83 17.94 9.55
N LYS A 352 -19.01 19.20 9.95
CA LYS A 352 -18.64 20.38 9.14
C LYS A 352 -17.35 21.02 9.67
N GLY A 353 -16.59 21.65 8.77
CA GLY A 353 -15.42 22.45 9.15
C GLY A 353 -14.16 21.64 9.47
N TYR A 354 -14.07 20.40 9.04
CA TYR A 354 -12.83 19.63 9.14
C TYR A 354 -11.76 20.12 8.14
N LEU A 355 -10.50 19.96 8.51
CA LEU A 355 -9.36 20.23 7.65
C LEU A 355 -8.92 18.95 6.90
N ARG A 356 -8.62 19.10 5.62
CA ARG A 356 -8.08 18.01 4.80
C ARG A 356 -6.57 18.04 4.84
N MET A 357 -5.96 16.97 5.35
CA MET A 357 -4.53 16.86 5.56
C MET A 357 -4.05 15.47 5.17
N HIS A 358 -3.78 15.31 3.87
CA HIS A 358 -3.43 14.01 3.30
C HIS A 358 -2.44 14.16 2.16
N THR A 359 -1.55 13.20 2.02
CA THR A 359 -0.70 13.04 0.84
C THR A 359 -0.88 11.65 0.24
N SER A 360 -0.64 11.53 -1.06
CA SER A 360 -0.85 10.30 -1.84
C SER A 360 0.02 9.15 -1.34
N GLY A 361 -0.47 7.93 -1.47
CA GLY A 361 0.32 6.70 -1.34
C GLY A 361 1.11 6.35 -2.61
N HIS A 362 0.85 7.02 -3.74
CA HIS A 362 1.33 6.67 -5.07
C HIS A 362 2.31 7.71 -5.62
N CYS A 363 3.18 7.26 -6.52
CA CYS A 363 4.23 8.05 -7.14
C CYS A 363 3.66 9.17 -8.02
N ASP A 364 4.32 10.33 -8.04
CA ASP A 364 4.07 11.35 -9.04
C ASP A 364 4.85 11.06 -10.34
N MET A 365 4.41 11.66 -11.45
CA MET A 365 4.96 11.37 -12.77
C MET A 365 6.41 11.79 -12.94
N ASN A 366 6.88 12.83 -12.25
CA ASN A 366 8.28 13.24 -12.31
C ASN A 366 9.18 12.21 -11.62
N SER A 367 8.73 11.71 -10.48
CA SER A 367 9.44 10.67 -9.75
C SER A 367 9.49 9.35 -10.51
N LEU A 368 8.41 8.97 -11.24
CA LEU A 368 8.43 7.84 -12.16
C LEU A 368 9.50 8.01 -13.24
N ARG A 369 9.61 9.21 -13.83
CA ARG A 369 10.63 9.52 -14.84
C ARG A 369 12.05 9.29 -14.31
N GLU A 370 12.34 9.68 -13.07
CA GLU A 370 13.63 9.43 -12.43
C GLU A 370 13.89 7.92 -12.22
N VAL A 371 12.87 7.17 -11.82
CA VAL A 371 12.99 5.72 -11.67
C VAL A 371 13.27 5.03 -13.02
N PHE A 372 12.61 5.45 -14.11
CA PHE A 372 12.87 4.89 -15.44
C PHE A 372 14.28 5.23 -15.94
N ARG A 373 14.80 6.42 -15.62
CA ARG A 373 16.19 6.78 -15.93
C ARG A 373 17.21 5.89 -15.24
N LEU A 374 16.94 5.44 -14.01
CA LEU A 374 17.80 4.49 -13.29
C LEU A 374 17.71 3.07 -13.86
N LEU A 375 16.51 2.63 -14.20
CA LEU A 375 16.24 1.27 -14.66
C LEU A 375 16.61 1.04 -16.14
N HIS A 376 16.64 2.08 -16.97
CA HIS A 376 16.88 2.01 -18.42
C HIS A 376 16.07 0.93 -19.13
N PRO A 377 14.73 0.85 -18.96
CA PRO A 377 13.94 -0.24 -19.52
C PRO A 377 13.87 -0.20 -21.04
N LYS A 378 13.80 -1.37 -21.66
CA LYS A 378 13.48 -1.50 -23.10
C LYS A 378 12.01 -1.24 -23.36
N ALA A 379 11.13 -1.61 -22.43
CA ALA A 379 9.70 -1.28 -22.49
C ALA A 379 9.08 -1.14 -21.10
N ILE A 380 8.02 -0.32 -21.01
CA ILE A 380 7.23 -0.06 -19.81
C ILE A 380 5.79 -0.48 -20.08
N VAL A 381 5.23 -1.26 -19.18
CA VAL A 381 3.82 -1.68 -19.18
C VAL A 381 3.12 -0.97 -18.01
N PRO A 382 2.28 0.04 -18.26
CA PRO A 382 1.51 0.70 -17.22
C PRO A 382 0.38 -0.20 -16.73
N ILE A 383 0.24 -0.28 -15.41
CA ILE A 383 -0.86 -0.96 -14.70
C ILE A 383 -1.40 -0.08 -13.58
N HIS A 384 -2.44 -0.52 -12.88
CA HIS A 384 -3.03 0.19 -11.76
C HIS A 384 -3.44 1.62 -12.13
N THR A 385 -4.06 1.78 -13.28
CA THR A 385 -4.44 3.07 -13.85
C THR A 385 -5.73 2.98 -14.65
N GLU A 386 -6.52 4.07 -14.64
CA GLU A 386 -7.70 4.21 -15.50
C GLU A 386 -7.36 4.78 -16.89
N LYS A 387 -6.11 5.26 -17.07
CA LYS A 387 -5.71 6.00 -18.28
C LYS A 387 -4.29 5.63 -18.74
N PRO A 388 -4.09 4.40 -19.22
CA PRO A 388 -2.78 3.98 -19.70
C PRO A 388 -2.36 4.71 -20.99
N GLU A 389 -3.33 5.22 -21.78
CA GLU A 389 -3.06 6.00 -22.98
C GLU A 389 -2.45 7.37 -22.64
N ASP A 390 -2.95 8.04 -21.57
CA ASP A 390 -2.37 9.28 -21.07
C ASP A 390 -0.93 9.06 -20.59
N PHE A 391 -0.66 7.88 -20.00
CA PHE A 391 0.69 7.49 -19.62
C PHE A 391 1.60 7.29 -20.85
N ALA A 392 1.12 6.61 -21.88
CA ALA A 392 1.85 6.44 -23.12
C ALA A 392 2.11 7.79 -23.83
N GLN A 393 1.15 8.71 -23.79
CA GLN A 393 1.35 10.05 -24.32
C GLN A 393 2.40 10.84 -23.55
N LEU A 394 2.46 10.70 -22.21
CA LEU A 394 3.40 11.45 -21.37
C LEU A 394 4.85 10.93 -21.46
N PHE A 395 5.04 9.63 -21.60
CA PHE A 395 6.34 8.97 -21.52
C PHE A 395 6.83 8.39 -22.85
N GLY A 396 5.97 8.27 -23.86
CA GLY A 396 6.25 7.58 -25.12
C GLY A 396 7.36 8.20 -25.97
N ASP A 397 7.65 9.50 -25.79
CA ASP A 397 8.76 10.15 -26.48
C ASP A 397 10.14 9.78 -25.89
N GLU A 398 10.18 9.36 -24.62
CA GLU A 398 11.42 9.01 -23.91
C GLU A 398 11.62 7.47 -23.79
N TRP A 399 10.54 6.70 -23.73
CA TRP A 399 10.57 5.24 -23.57
C TRP A 399 9.53 4.53 -24.45
N SER A 400 9.82 3.27 -24.78
CA SER A 400 8.80 2.40 -25.39
C SER A 400 7.74 2.05 -24.33
N VAL A 401 6.54 2.61 -24.45
CA VAL A 401 5.40 2.30 -23.57
C VAL A 401 4.47 1.35 -24.31
N VAL A 402 4.17 0.21 -23.68
CA VAL A 402 3.28 -0.82 -24.21
C VAL A 402 1.99 -0.83 -23.40
N VAL A 403 0.94 -0.27 -23.99
CA VAL A 403 -0.40 -0.33 -23.40
C VAL A 403 -1.02 -1.69 -23.74
N LEU A 404 -1.34 -2.46 -22.70
CA LEU A 404 -2.04 -3.74 -22.81
C LEU A 404 -3.50 -3.58 -22.40
N ASN A 405 -4.36 -4.46 -22.92
CA ASN A 405 -5.68 -4.70 -22.36
C ASN A 405 -5.62 -5.87 -21.37
N ASP A 406 -6.60 -5.96 -20.48
CA ASP A 406 -6.71 -7.10 -19.55
C ASP A 406 -6.76 -8.41 -20.35
N GLY A 407 -5.90 -9.35 -19.97
CA GLY A 407 -5.72 -10.62 -20.66
C GLY A 407 -4.66 -10.62 -21.78
N GLU A 408 -4.13 -9.45 -22.19
CA GLU A 408 -3.04 -9.37 -23.17
C GLU A 408 -1.66 -9.59 -22.53
N SER A 409 -0.69 -9.91 -23.35
CA SER A 409 0.68 -10.19 -22.92
C SER A 409 1.74 -9.60 -23.84
N ILE A 410 2.93 -9.40 -23.28
CA ILE A 410 4.16 -9.06 -23.98
C ILE A 410 5.18 -10.18 -23.79
N SER A 411 5.78 -10.65 -24.87
CA SER A 411 6.81 -11.68 -24.85
C SER A 411 8.16 -11.11 -25.29
N SER A 412 9.22 -11.50 -24.59
CA SER A 412 10.58 -11.30 -25.10
C SER A 412 10.94 -12.43 -26.04
N ILE A 413 11.39 -12.12 -27.23
CA ILE A 413 12.06 -13.09 -28.11
C ILE A 413 13.48 -13.26 -27.54
N SER A 414 13.88 -14.51 -27.26
CA SER A 414 15.26 -14.80 -26.85
C SER A 414 16.21 -14.43 -27.99
N SER A 415 17.33 -13.79 -27.64
CA SER A 415 18.37 -13.34 -28.59
C SER A 415 19.04 -14.46 -29.40
N GLU A 416 18.66 -15.72 -29.24
CA GLU A 416 19.20 -16.86 -29.98
C GLU A 416 18.63 -17.01 -31.41
N THR A 417 17.57 -16.24 -31.79
CA THR A 417 16.96 -16.31 -33.11
C THR A 417 16.74 -14.95 -33.80
N ALA A 418 17.25 -13.87 -33.22
CA ALA A 418 17.00 -12.53 -33.75
C ALA A 418 18.15 -12.06 -34.62
N ASP A 419 17.94 -12.04 -35.92
CA ASP A 419 18.59 -11.11 -36.84
C ASP A 419 18.19 -9.66 -36.44
N ALA A 420 19.18 -8.76 -36.50
CA ALA A 420 19.29 -7.49 -35.77
C ALA A 420 18.26 -6.39 -36.11
N HIS A 421 17.02 -6.69 -36.49
CA HIS A 421 16.07 -5.64 -36.91
C HIS A 421 14.58 -5.91 -36.64
N ASP A 422 14.18 -6.70 -35.63
CA ASP A 422 12.74 -6.83 -35.41
C ASP A 422 12.32 -6.47 -33.96
N PRO A 423 11.49 -5.41 -33.79
CA PRO A 423 10.98 -5.00 -32.49
C PRO A 423 9.79 -5.88 -32.10
N MET A 424 9.71 -6.17 -30.82
CA MET A 424 8.59 -6.69 -30.01
C MET A 424 7.37 -7.26 -30.79
N VAL A 425 7.06 -8.54 -30.56
CA VAL A 425 5.79 -9.12 -31.00
C VAL A 425 4.75 -8.97 -29.90
N ILE A 426 3.75 -8.13 -30.14
CA ILE A 426 2.51 -8.06 -29.34
C ILE A 426 1.62 -9.20 -29.82
N LEU A 427 1.42 -10.21 -29.02
CA LEU A 427 0.46 -11.28 -29.32
C LEU A 427 -0.94 -10.82 -28.91
N LYS A 428 -1.70 -10.31 -29.88
CA LYS A 428 -3.16 -10.15 -29.72
C LYS A 428 -3.80 -11.53 -29.92
N LYS A 429 -4.41 -12.06 -28.89
CA LYS A 429 -5.38 -13.15 -29.00
C LYS A 429 -6.73 -12.73 -28.49
#